data_3ad01beb3e3005577f128ebc7f4fbc92
#
_entry.id   3ad01beb3e3005577f128ebc7f4fbc92
#
_cell.length_a   1.000
_cell.length_b   1.000
_cell.length_c   1.000
_cell.angle_alpha   90.00
_cell.angle_beta   90.00
_cell.angle_gamma   90.00
#
_symmetry.space_group_name_H-M   'P 1'
#
loop_
_entity.id
_entity.type
_entity.pdbx_description
1 polymer ?
#
loop_
_entity_poly.entity_id
_entity_poly.type
_entity_poly.pdbx_seq_one_letter_code
_entity_poly.pdbx_strand_id
1 'polypeptide(L)'
;MNCKTLYYDTYGRSPDAIAFCPYRISPLGAHIDHQYGKINGFAIDKGIHIAYSAKHNGVVELQSLNFPKRAQFHIHSIPEEKVGDWADHCRGAAKMLAEKYPLRVGLSAVIEGTLPVGGLSSSASVIIAFLSALANVNGIQLGDWETIMMAKAAENKYVGVNCGKLDQSCEVLSKRDQLLYLDCRDDSYELIPRNPAMKPFRIAILFSGLERSLANSKYNLRQDECKAAAYSLMAYAGMDYASSSTPG
;
A
#
# COMPACT_ATOMS: atom_id res chain seq x y z
N MET A 1 8.72 17.70 -14.67
CA MET A 1 7.24 17.67 -14.70
C MET A 1 6.79 16.96 -13.43
N ASN A 2 5.75 17.41 -12.76
CA ASN A 2 5.17 16.76 -11.58
C ASN A 2 3.67 16.48 -11.83
N CYS A 3 3.03 15.71 -10.92
CA CYS A 3 1.63 15.30 -11.10
C CYS A 3 0.66 16.48 -11.25
N LYS A 4 0.89 17.60 -10.55
CA LYS A 4 0.06 18.80 -10.64
C LYS A 4 0.16 19.47 -12.01
N THR A 5 1.38 19.58 -12.54
CA THR A 5 1.62 20.15 -13.88
C THR A 5 0.98 19.28 -14.95
N LEU A 6 1.23 17.96 -14.91
CA LEU A 6 0.64 17.03 -15.88
C LEU A 6 -0.90 17.01 -15.78
N TYR A 7 -1.45 17.16 -14.56
CA TYR A 7 -2.90 17.26 -14.38
C TYR A 7 -3.46 18.49 -15.12
N TYR A 8 -2.83 19.64 -14.93
CA TYR A 8 -3.23 20.88 -15.62
C TYR A 8 -3.13 20.73 -17.15
N ASP A 9 -2.03 20.20 -17.64
CA ASP A 9 -1.82 19.98 -19.09
C ASP A 9 -2.84 19.01 -19.69
N THR A 10 -3.30 18.03 -18.89
CA THR A 10 -4.25 17.00 -19.32
C THR A 10 -5.70 17.49 -19.32
N TYR A 11 -6.09 18.22 -18.25
CA TYR A 11 -7.51 18.56 -18.00
C TYR A 11 -7.83 20.05 -18.15
N GLY A 12 -6.84 20.90 -18.43
CA GLY A 12 -7.01 22.36 -18.61
C GLY A 12 -7.38 23.12 -17.35
N ARG A 13 -7.27 22.48 -16.17
CA ARG A 13 -7.58 23.05 -14.86
C ARG A 13 -6.68 22.48 -13.76
N SER A 14 -6.57 23.21 -12.66
CA SER A 14 -5.87 22.68 -11.45
C SER A 14 -6.64 21.51 -10.85
N PRO A 15 -5.95 20.53 -10.22
CA PRO A 15 -6.62 19.50 -9.43
C PRO A 15 -7.28 20.13 -8.21
N ASP A 16 -8.36 19.51 -7.73
CA ASP A 16 -9.08 19.97 -6.53
C ASP A 16 -8.26 19.68 -5.26
N ALA A 17 -7.50 18.58 -5.26
CA ALA A 17 -6.64 18.20 -4.14
C ALA A 17 -5.45 17.32 -4.58
N ILE A 18 -4.53 17.10 -3.64
CA ILE A 18 -3.41 16.17 -3.79
C ILE A 18 -3.40 15.24 -2.57
N ALA A 19 -3.48 13.94 -2.82
CA ALA A 19 -3.22 12.92 -1.83
C ALA A 19 -1.73 12.55 -1.86
N PHE A 20 -1.16 12.26 -0.70
CA PHE A 20 0.21 11.82 -0.55
C PHE A 20 0.29 10.61 0.38
N CYS A 21 1.02 9.59 -0.02
CA CYS A 21 1.41 8.50 0.84
C CYS A 21 2.93 8.31 0.75
N PRO A 22 3.64 8.32 1.89
CA PRO A 22 5.09 8.15 1.91
C PRO A 22 5.47 6.72 1.53
N TYR A 23 6.70 6.53 1.04
CA TYR A 23 7.36 5.24 1.04
C TYR A 23 7.90 4.92 2.42
N ARG A 24 8.21 3.63 2.66
CA ARG A 24 8.74 3.16 3.93
C ARG A 24 10.12 2.50 3.77
N ILE A 25 10.86 2.53 4.86
CA ILE A 25 12.04 1.70 5.08
C ILE A 25 11.79 0.83 6.32
N SER A 26 12.11 -0.46 6.20
CA SER A 26 12.03 -1.41 7.31
C SER A 26 13.43 -1.96 7.61
N PRO A 27 14.08 -1.51 8.67
CA PRO A 27 15.40 -2.02 9.08
C PRO A 27 15.36 -3.48 9.52
N LEU A 28 14.31 -3.90 10.24
CA LEU A 28 14.16 -5.26 10.77
C LEU A 28 12.72 -5.75 10.61
N GLY A 29 12.57 -7.04 10.27
CA GLY A 29 11.26 -7.70 10.26
C GLY A 29 10.57 -7.76 8.91
N ALA A 30 11.22 -7.36 7.81
CA ALA A 30 10.62 -7.26 6.47
C ALA A 30 10.04 -8.57 5.90
N HIS A 31 10.32 -9.72 6.49
CA HIS A 31 9.86 -11.04 6.01
C HIS A 31 9.15 -11.87 7.08
N ILE A 32 8.76 -11.27 8.20
CA ILE A 32 8.10 -11.97 9.31
C ILE A 32 6.75 -11.35 9.71
N ASP A 33 6.33 -10.28 9.06
CA ASP A 33 5.02 -9.64 9.31
C ASP A 33 3.84 -10.56 8.98
N HIS A 34 3.95 -11.36 7.92
CA HIS A 34 2.97 -12.37 7.53
C HIS A 34 3.03 -13.64 8.42
N GLN A 35 4.01 -13.74 9.31
CA GLN A 35 4.20 -14.83 10.29
C GLN A 35 3.95 -14.36 11.72
N TYR A 36 3.20 -13.27 11.89
CA TYR A 36 2.89 -12.68 13.19
C TYR A 36 4.13 -12.22 13.99
N GLY A 37 5.23 -11.93 13.30
CA GLY A 37 6.46 -11.45 13.91
C GLY A 37 6.42 -9.97 14.24
N LYS A 38 7.40 -9.54 15.01
CA LYS A 38 7.61 -8.13 15.36
C LYS A 38 8.42 -7.44 14.28
N ILE A 39 7.96 -6.27 13.88
CA ILE A 39 8.57 -5.49 12.81
C ILE A 39 8.90 -4.09 13.27
N ASN A 40 9.82 -3.43 12.57
CA ASN A 40 10.00 -2.00 12.70
C ASN A 40 10.15 -1.33 11.32
N GLY A 41 9.86 -0.05 11.31
CA GLY A 41 9.99 0.74 10.10
C GLY A 41 9.66 2.20 10.34
N PHE A 42 9.87 2.98 9.32
CA PHE A 42 9.53 4.41 9.30
C PHE A 42 9.25 4.88 7.88
N ALA A 43 8.41 5.89 7.77
CA ALA A 43 8.15 6.58 6.52
C ALA A 43 9.29 7.55 6.17
N ILE A 44 9.49 7.77 4.86
CA ILE A 44 10.44 8.76 4.34
C ILE A 44 9.71 9.90 3.63
N ASP A 45 10.41 10.98 3.30
CA ASP A 45 9.86 12.17 2.64
C ASP A 45 9.61 12.00 1.13
N LYS A 46 9.81 10.79 0.61
CA LYS A 46 9.50 10.38 -0.76
C LYS A 46 8.28 9.46 -0.73
N GLY A 47 7.51 9.46 -1.80
CA GLY A 47 6.27 8.67 -1.84
C GLY A 47 5.50 8.83 -3.14
N ILE A 48 4.23 8.47 -3.08
CA ILE A 48 3.26 8.62 -4.14
C ILE A 48 2.44 9.89 -3.92
N HIS A 49 2.40 10.74 -4.95
CA HIS A 49 1.48 11.87 -5.03
C HIS A 49 0.38 11.57 -6.05
N ILE A 50 -0.84 11.89 -5.71
CA ILE A 50 -2.01 11.79 -6.59
C ILE A 50 -2.70 13.14 -6.64
N ALA A 51 -2.55 13.84 -7.76
CA ALA A 51 -3.32 15.03 -8.05
C ALA A 51 -4.67 14.62 -8.65
N TYR A 52 -5.80 15.05 -8.05
CA TYR A 52 -7.11 14.54 -8.43
C TYR A 52 -8.23 15.59 -8.33
N SER A 53 -9.32 15.29 -9.04
CA SER A 53 -10.59 16.00 -8.91
C SER A 53 -11.77 15.04 -9.00
N ALA A 54 -12.87 15.39 -8.36
CA ALA A 54 -14.11 14.62 -8.38
C ALA A 54 -14.73 14.51 -9.78
N LYS A 55 -15.28 13.33 -10.11
CA LYS A 55 -16.10 13.07 -11.30
C LYS A 55 -17.45 12.49 -10.89
N HIS A 56 -18.48 13.32 -10.97
CA HIS A 56 -19.84 12.94 -10.51
C HIS A 56 -20.55 11.90 -11.39
N ASN A 57 -19.95 11.50 -12.50
CA ASN A 57 -20.46 10.43 -13.37
C ASN A 57 -19.95 9.03 -12.97
N GLY A 58 -19.26 8.88 -11.84
CA GLY A 58 -18.76 7.60 -11.35
C GLY A 58 -17.54 7.04 -12.09
N VAL A 59 -17.03 7.73 -13.09
CA VAL A 59 -15.85 7.30 -13.86
C VAL A 59 -14.57 7.62 -13.10
N VAL A 60 -13.66 6.66 -13.03
CA VAL A 60 -12.28 6.83 -12.56
C VAL A 60 -11.36 6.85 -13.77
N GLU A 61 -10.65 7.95 -13.95
CA GLU A 61 -9.64 8.12 -15.01
C GLU A 61 -8.28 8.32 -14.38
N LEU A 62 -7.33 7.49 -14.76
CA LEU A 62 -5.98 7.47 -14.19
C LEU A 62 -4.92 7.68 -15.27
N GLN A 63 -3.98 8.56 -14.97
CA GLN A 63 -2.74 8.74 -15.72
C GLN A 63 -1.57 8.69 -14.76
N SER A 64 -0.43 8.15 -15.21
CA SER A 64 0.79 8.08 -14.41
C SER A 64 1.95 8.77 -15.11
N LEU A 65 2.81 9.42 -14.33
CA LEU A 65 4.12 9.90 -14.80
C LEU A 65 5.14 8.77 -14.97
N ASN A 66 4.90 7.64 -14.29
CA ASN A 66 5.83 6.52 -14.25
C ASN A 66 5.48 5.41 -15.25
N PHE A 67 4.21 5.38 -15.73
CA PHE A 67 3.71 4.34 -16.63
C PHE A 67 3.00 4.95 -17.85
N PRO A 68 3.20 4.42 -19.08
CA PRO A 68 2.81 5.10 -20.33
C PRO A 68 1.32 5.07 -20.65
N LYS A 69 0.56 4.11 -20.16
CA LYS A 69 -0.84 3.93 -20.53
C LYS A 69 -1.77 4.60 -19.53
N ARG A 70 -2.85 5.21 -20.02
CA ARG A 70 -4.00 5.63 -19.20
C ARG A 70 -4.85 4.42 -18.83
N ALA A 71 -5.49 4.48 -17.67
CA ALA A 71 -6.45 3.49 -17.25
C ALA A 71 -7.78 4.16 -16.89
N GLN A 72 -8.87 3.44 -17.13
CA GLN A 72 -10.21 3.91 -16.84
C GLN A 72 -11.07 2.75 -16.35
N PHE A 73 -11.94 3.03 -15.39
CA PHE A 73 -13.00 2.12 -14.95
C PHE A 73 -14.15 2.91 -14.32
N HIS A 74 -15.26 2.24 -14.05
CA HIS A 74 -16.41 2.86 -13.38
C HIS A 74 -16.57 2.26 -11.98
N ILE A 75 -16.88 3.08 -10.98
CA ILE A 75 -17.01 2.64 -9.56
C ILE A 75 -18.09 1.57 -9.34
N HIS A 76 -19.10 1.49 -10.22
CA HIS A 76 -20.15 0.46 -10.16
C HIS A 76 -19.89 -0.74 -11.08
N SER A 77 -18.77 -0.76 -11.80
CA SER A 77 -18.35 -1.89 -12.65
C SER A 77 -16.83 -2.03 -12.62
N ILE A 78 -16.29 -2.16 -11.42
CA ILE A 78 -14.87 -2.47 -11.20
C ILE A 78 -14.66 -3.92 -11.68
N PRO A 79 -13.64 -4.20 -12.52
CA PRO A 79 -13.35 -5.56 -12.94
C PRO A 79 -13.23 -6.52 -11.75
N GLU A 80 -13.85 -7.70 -11.86
CA GLU A 80 -13.82 -8.71 -10.78
C GLU A 80 -12.40 -9.24 -10.54
N GLU A 81 -11.63 -9.38 -11.62
CA GLU A 81 -10.24 -9.84 -11.60
C GLU A 81 -9.30 -8.72 -12.08
N LYS A 82 -8.02 -8.83 -11.73
CA LYS A 82 -6.99 -7.92 -12.21
C LYS A 82 -6.90 -7.93 -13.74
N VAL A 83 -6.71 -6.75 -14.31
CA VAL A 83 -6.56 -6.55 -15.76
C VAL A 83 -5.13 -6.87 -16.23
N GLY A 84 -4.16 -6.81 -15.33
CA GLY A 84 -2.74 -7.05 -15.61
C GLY A 84 -1.97 -5.77 -15.98
N ASP A 85 -2.47 -4.60 -15.63
CA ASP A 85 -1.78 -3.33 -15.82
C ASP A 85 -1.44 -2.63 -14.48
N TRP A 86 -0.72 -1.52 -14.57
CA TRP A 86 -0.28 -0.75 -13.40
C TRP A 86 -1.41 -0.21 -12.52
N ALA A 87 -2.62 -0.06 -13.07
CA ALA A 87 -3.77 0.48 -12.35
C ALA A 87 -4.53 -0.57 -11.52
N ASP A 88 -4.11 -1.82 -11.53
CA ASP A 88 -4.75 -2.87 -10.73
C ASP A 88 -4.69 -2.59 -9.23
N HIS A 89 -3.65 -1.90 -8.76
CA HIS A 89 -3.57 -1.44 -7.38
C HIS A 89 -4.69 -0.45 -7.04
N CYS A 90 -5.01 0.47 -7.96
CA CYS A 90 -6.12 1.42 -7.80
C CYS A 90 -7.49 0.75 -7.91
N ARG A 91 -7.64 -0.24 -8.82
CA ARG A 91 -8.89 -1.03 -8.94
C ARG A 91 -9.14 -1.84 -7.69
N GLY A 92 -8.10 -2.52 -7.17
CA GLY A 92 -8.19 -3.24 -5.90
C GLY A 92 -8.58 -2.35 -4.72
N ALA A 93 -7.98 -1.18 -4.62
CA ALA A 93 -8.34 -0.18 -3.62
C ALA A 93 -9.80 0.26 -3.75
N ALA A 94 -10.25 0.59 -4.97
CA ALA A 94 -11.64 0.97 -5.23
C ALA A 94 -12.62 -0.15 -4.89
N LYS A 95 -12.26 -1.42 -5.21
CA LYS A 95 -13.09 -2.59 -4.91
C LYS A 95 -13.26 -2.78 -3.40
N MET A 96 -12.18 -2.75 -2.64
CA MET A 96 -12.24 -2.88 -1.18
C MET A 96 -13.04 -1.74 -0.53
N LEU A 97 -12.92 -0.52 -1.04
CA LEU A 97 -13.71 0.60 -0.55
C LEU A 97 -15.20 0.44 -0.87
N ALA A 98 -15.52 0.00 -2.11
CA ALA A 98 -16.89 -0.22 -2.57
C ALA A 98 -17.60 -1.36 -1.83
N GLU A 99 -16.87 -2.38 -1.35
CA GLU A 99 -17.42 -3.47 -0.54
C GLU A 99 -17.98 -2.97 0.81
N LYS A 100 -17.43 -1.87 1.32
CA LYS A 100 -17.82 -1.36 2.66
C LYS A 100 -18.63 -0.08 2.61
N TYR A 101 -18.43 0.74 1.59
CA TYR A 101 -19.04 2.06 1.46
C TYR A 101 -19.72 2.26 0.12
N PRO A 102 -20.91 2.89 0.09
CA PRO A 102 -21.57 3.23 -1.17
C PRO A 102 -20.79 4.36 -1.87
N LEU A 103 -20.12 4.04 -2.96
CA LEU A 103 -19.45 5.03 -3.79
C LEU A 103 -20.43 5.68 -4.77
N ARG A 104 -20.34 6.99 -4.93
CA ARG A 104 -21.18 7.79 -5.85
C ARG A 104 -20.37 8.61 -6.84
N VAL A 105 -19.13 8.93 -6.45
CA VAL A 105 -18.27 9.86 -7.17
C VAL A 105 -16.99 9.12 -7.56
N GLY A 106 -16.67 9.15 -8.86
CA GLY A 106 -15.37 8.77 -9.38
C GLY A 106 -14.37 9.92 -9.27
N LEU A 107 -13.23 9.79 -9.94
CA LEU A 107 -12.23 10.86 -9.98
C LEU A 107 -11.40 10.82 -11.27
N SER A 108 -10.89 11.98 -11.67
CA SER A 108 -9.75 12.08 -12.59
C SER A 108 -8.48 12.27 -11.77
N ALA A 109 -7.43 11.52 -12.08
CA ALA A 109 -6.20 11.58 -11.31
C ALA A 109 -4.94 11.44 -12.17
N VAL A 110 -3.88 12.12 -11.70
CA VAL A 110 -2.52 11.94 -12.18
C VAL A 110 -1.65 11.50 -11.02
N ILE A 111 -0.97 10.37 -11.21
CA ILE A 111 -0.16 9.68 -10.19
C ILE A 111 1.32 9.88 -10.50
N GLU A 112 2.09 10.22 -9.46
CA GLU A 112 3.54 10.39 -9.51
C GLU A 112 4.20 9.63 -8.38
N GLY A 113 5.05 8.65 -8.72
CA GLY A 113 6.02 8.07 -7.79
C GLY A 113 7.34 8.83 -7.87
N THR A 114 7.82 9.29 -6.73
CA THR A 114 9.01 10.18 -6.66
C THR A 114 10.35 9.44 -6.71
N LEU A 115 10.34 8.12 -6.67
CA LEU A 115 11.52 7.24 -6.80
C LEU A 115 11.21 6.08 -7.76
N PRO A 116 12.24 5.43 -8.33
CA PRO A 116 12.05 4.24 -9.14
C PRO A 116 11.29 3.14 -8.39
N VAL A 117 10.49 2.37 -9.12
CA VAL A 117 9.73 1.25 -8.56
C VAL A 117 10.68 0.14 -8.09
N GLY A 118 10.58 -0.25 -6.83
CA GLY A 118 11.33 -1.39 -6.28
C GLY A 118 11.75 -1.21 -4.81
N GLY A 119 11.41 -2.16 -3.95
CA GLY A 119 11.91 -2.29 -2.57
C GLY A 119 11.42 -1.28 -1.53
N LEU A 120 10.68 -0.23 -1.93
CA LEU A 120 10.21 0.85 -1.04
C LEU A 120 8.70 0.84 -0.78
N SER A 121 8.02 -0.26 -1.09
CA SER A 121 6.54 -0.42 -0.94
C SER A 121 5.70 0.50 -1.81
N SER A 122 6.13 0.80 -3.03
CA SER A 122 5.34 1.66 -3.92
C SER A 122 3.93 1.12 -4.23
N SER A 123 3.69 -0.18 -4.13
CA SER A 123 2.38 -0.82 -4.28
C SER A 123 1.42 -0.43 -3.14
N ALA A 124 1.85 -0.58 -1.89
CA ALA A 124 1.05 -0.17 -0.73
C ALA A 124 0.82 1.35 -0.75
N SER A 125 1.87 2.14 -1.03
CA SER A 125 1.76 3.61 -1.09
C SER A 125 0.76 4.09 -2.13
N VAL A 126 0.73 3.51 -3.34
CA VAL A 126 -0.26 3.91 -4.37
C VAL A 126 -1.68 3.52 -3.98
N ILE A 127 -1.86 2.35 -3.35
CA ILE A 127 -3.16 1.90 -2.84
C ILE A 127 -3.67 2.87 -1.78
N ILE A 128 -2.85 3.20 -0.77
CA ILE A 128 -3.23 4.09 0.34
C ILE A 128 -3.52 5.50 -0.16
N ALA A 129 -2.67 6.06 -1.02
CA ALA A 129 -2.90 7.39 -1.60
C ALA A 129 -4.20 7.42 -2.43
N PHE A 130 -4.47 6.35 -3.19
CA PHE A 130 -5.69 6.27 -3.98
C PHE A 130 -6.94 6.05 -3.13
N LEU A 131 -6.87 5.20 -2.07
CA LEU A 131 -7.94 5.07 -1.07
C LEU A 131 -8.28 6.42 -0.46
N SER A 132 -7.26 7.19 -0.04
CA SER A 132 -7.45 8.52 0.53
C SER A 132 -8.13 9.47 -0.46
N ALA A 133 -7.72 9.46 -1.74
CA ALA A 133 -8.32 10.31 -2.78
C ALA A 133 -9.77 9.93 -3.06
N LEU A 134 -10.06 8.63 -3.25
CA LEU A 134 -11.40 8.14 -3.56
C LEU A 134 -12.36 8.28 -2.37
N ALA A 135 -11.88 8.03 -1.16
CA ALA A 135 -12.64 8.26 0.07
C ALA A 135 -12.99 9.74 0.24
N ASN A 136 -12.02 10.63 0.01
CA ASN A 136 -12.21 12.09 0.12
C ASN A 136 -13.32 12.60 -0.81
N VAL A 137 -13.31 12.23 -2.10
CA VAL A 137 -14.36 12.69 -3.05
C VAL A 137 -15.74 12.12 -2.75
N ASN A 138 -15.82 11.03 -1.97
CA ASN A 138 -17.08 10.43 -1.53
C ASN A 138 -17.46 10.84 -0.09
N GLY A 139 -16.71 11.73 0.56
CA GLY A 139 -16.98 12.18 1.92
C GLY A 139 -16.80 11.09 3.00
N ILE A 140 -16.01 10.07 2.70
CA ILE A 140 -15.72 8.94 3.59
C ILE A 140 -14.48 9.26 4.42
N GLN A 141 -14.55 9.06 5.73
CA GLN A 141 -13.42 9.17 6.64
C GLN A 141 -12.98 7.77 7.06
N LEU A 142 -11.76 7.40 6.71
CA LEU A 142 -11.15 6.12 7.06
C LEU A 142 -10.25 6.30 8.30
N GLY A 143 -10.37 5.39 9.27
CA GLY A 143 -9.41 5.28 10.35
C GLY A 143 -8.08 4.65 9.89
N ASP A 144 -7.03 4.82 10.70
CA ASP A 144 -5.67 4.32 10.35
C ASP A 144 -5.68 2.80 10.11
N TRP A 145 -6.19 2.02 11.05
CA TRP A 145 -6.27 0.56 10.93
C TRP A 145 -7.19 0.10 9.80
N GLU A 146 -8.26 0.82 9.56
CA GLU A 146 -9.15 0.53 8.45
C GLU A 146 -8.45 0.74 7.11
N THR A 147 -7.70 1.82 6.97
CA THR A 147 -6.87 2.09 5.78
C THR A 147 -5.82 1.00 5.56
N ILE A 148 -5.11 0.59 6.63
CA ILE A 148 -4.12 -0.48 6.61
C ILE A 148 -4.75 -1.79 6.11
N MET A 149 -5.87 -2.18 6.70
CA MET A 149 -6.51 -3.46 6.38
C MET A 149 -7.14 -3.46 4.99
N MET A 150 -7.72 -2.34 4.54
CA MET A 150 -8.21 -2.21 3.17
C MET A 150 -7.07 -2.27 2.16
N ALA A 151 -5.96 -1.58 2.41
CA ALA A 151 -4.81 -1.59 1.51
C ALA A 151 -4.18 -3.00 1.42
N LYS A 152 -4.03 -3.69 2.55
CA LYS A 152 -3.60 -5.09 2.58
C LYS A 152 -4.57 -6.00 1.81
N ALA A 153 -5.87 -5.83 2.01
CA ALA A 153 -6.88 -6.63 1.31
C ALA A 153 -6.85 -6.39 -0.20
N ALA A 154 -6.62 -5.16 -0.66
CA ALA A 154 -6.45 -4.83 -2.07
C ALA A 154 -5.26 -5.57 -2.70
N GLU A 155 -4.12 -5.61 -2.02
CA GLU A 155 -2.95 -6.38 -2.47
C GLU A 155 -3.24 -7.89 -2.49
N ASN A 156 -3.81 -8.43 -1.41
CA ASN A 156 -3.98 -9.88 -1.24
C ASN A 156 -5.09 -10.43 -2.13
N LYS A 157 -6.27 -9.80 -2.11
CA LYS A 157 -7.47 -10.33 -2.77
C LYS A 157 -7.55 -9.96 -4.25
N TYR A 158 -7.07 -8.76 -4.64
CA TYR A 158 -7.22 -8.27 -6.01
C TYR A 158 -5.93 -8.39 -6.81
N VAL A 159 -4.82 -7.86 -6.30
CA VAL A 159 -3.52 -7.92 -6.99
C VAL A 159 -2.93 -9.33 -6.94
N GLY A 160 -3.21 -10.09 -5.89
CA GLY A 160 -2.76 -11.48 -5.72
C GLY A 160 -1.37 -11.61 -5.10
N VAL A 161 -0.99 -10.65 -4.26
CA VAL A 161 0.26 -10.69 -3.48
C VAL A 161 -0.09 -10.91 -2.01
N ASN A 162 0.29 -12.05 -1.45
CA ASN A 162 -0.01 -12.43 -0.06
C ASN A 162 0.87 -11.66 0.95
N CYS A 163 0.89 -10.32 0.91
CA CYS A 163 1.69 -9.53 1.81
C CYS A 163 1.15 -9.57 3.26
N GLY A 164 2.04 -9.32 4.23
CA GLY A 164 1.65 -8.99 5.59
C GLY A 164 1.15 -7.54 5.69
N LYS A 165 1.30 -6.92 6.84
CA LYS A 165 0.83 -5.54 7.11
C LYS A 165 1.94 -4.53 7.37
N LEU A 166 3.21 -4.93 7.20
CA LEU A 166 4.37 -4.08 7.47
C LEU A 166 4.33 -2.78 6.67
N ASP A 167 4.16 -2.91 5.37
CA ASP A 167 4.23 -1.81 4.43
C ASP A 167 3.17 -0.75 4.77
N GLN A 168 1.93 -1.18 4.81
CA GLN A 168 0.79 -0.33 5.07
C GLN A 168 0.85 0.29 6.48
N SER A 169 1.27 -0.48 7.48
CA SER A 169 1.41 0.04 8.86
C SER A 169 2.49 1.10 8.97
N CYS A 170 3.64 0.89 8.34
CA CYS A 170 4.71 1.89 8.34
C CYS A 170 4.28 3.18 7.61
N GLU A 171 3.56 3.06 6.49
CA GLU A 171 3.13 4.21 5.70
C GLU A 171 2.02 5.02 6.38
N VAL A 172 1.13 4.37 7.14
CA VAL A 172 0.00 5.02 7.81
C VAL A 172 0.33 5.50 9.22
N LEU A 173 1.01 4.66 10.03
CA LEU A 173 1.20 4.94 11.46
C LEU A 173 2.47 5.74 11.77
N SER A 174 3.44 5.83 10.85
CA SER A 174 4.69 6.54 11.11
C SER A 174 4.47 8.00 11.46
N LYS A 175 5.26 8.49 12.39
CA LYS A 175 5.32 9.91 12.74
C LYS A 175 6.76 10.42 12.57
N ARG A 176 6.89 11.71 12.34
CA ARG A 176 8.19 12.37 12.14
C ARG A 176 9.11 12.13 13.33
N ASP A 177 10.37 11.78 13.03
CA ASP A 177 11.43 11.50 14.01
C ASP A 177 11.12 10.34 14.98
N GLN A 178 10.27 9.40 14.55
CA GLN A 178 9.93 8.22 15.33
C GLN A 178 10.09 6.95 14.48
N LEU A 179 10.48 5.85 15.15
CA LEU A 179 10.50 4.51 14.58
C LEU A 179 9.23 3.79 15.03
N LEU A 180 8.47 3.28 14.07
CA LEU A 180 7.37 2.37 14.38
C LEU A 180 7.93 1.02 14.78
N TYR A 181 7.47 0.48 15.92
CA TYR A 181 7.65 -0.88 16.35
C TYR A 181 6.27 -1.51 16.50
N LEU A 182 6.00 -2.60 15.78
CA LEU A 182 4.68 -3.23 15.71
C LEU A 182 4.81 -4.74 15.97
N ASP A 183 3.97 -5.26 16.84
CA ASP A 183 3.75 -6.72 16.98
C ASP A 183 2.60 -7.11 16.05
N CYS A 184 2.91 -7.88 14.99
CA CYS A 184 1.92 -8.31 14.00
C CYS A 184 0.94 -9.37 14.53
N ARG A 185 1.09 -9.84 15.76
CA ARG A 185 0.21 -10.84 16.38
C ARG A 185 -1.09 -10.22 16.89
N ASP A 186 -0.95 -9.09 17.58
CA ASP A 186 -2.07 -8.42 18.28
C ASP A 186 -2.28 -6.96 17.85
N ASP A 187 -1.51 -6.50 16.86
CA ASP A 187 -1.55 -5.15 16.32
C ASP A 187 -1.15 -4.05 17.31
N SER A 188 -0.56 -4.42 18.44
CA SER A 188 0.01 -3.44 19.36
C SER A 188 1.25 -2.78 18.75
N TYR A 189 1.36 -1.48 18.88
CA TYR A 189 2.50 -0.74 18.35
C TYR A 189 2.98 0.36 19.28
N GLU A 190 4.24 0.71 19.12
CA GLU A 190 4.91 1.80 19.81
C GLU A 190 5.62 2.69 18.78
N LEU A 191 5.55 3.99 19.00
CA LEU A 191 6.32 4.99 18.26
C LEU A 191 7.52 5.39 19.11
N ILE A 192 8.69 4.84 18.77
CA ILE A 192 9.93 5.04 19.50
C ILE A 192 10.57 6.37 19.04
N PRO A 193 10.67 7.38 19.90
CA PRO A 193 11.25 8.66 19.52
C PRO A 193 12.75 8.53 19.24
N ARG A 194 13.24 9.35 18.30
CA ARG A 194 14.67 9.43 18.02
C ARG A 194 15.43 9.85 19.28
N ASN A 195 16.49 9.11 19.60
CA ASN A 195 17.39 9.52 20.69
C ASN A 195 18.11 10.84 20.33
N PRO A 196 18.00 11.89 21.15
CA PRO A 196 18.66 13.19 20.87
C PRO A 196 20.19 13.08 20.76
N ALA A 197 20.80 12.10 21.42
CA ALA A 197 22.24 11.84 21.36
C ALA A 197 22.68 11.06 20.11
N MET A 198 21.74 10.57 19.29
CA MET A 198 22.05 9.86 18.06
C MET A 198 22.72 10.80 17.06
N LYS A 199 23.88 10.40 16.56
CA LYS A 199 24.56 11.13 15.49
C LYS A 199 23.66 11.20 14.23
N PRO A 200 23.70 12.32 13.51
CA PRO A 200 23.00 12.40 12.23
C PRO A 200 23.45 11.29 11.27
N PHE A 201 22.51 10.63 10.64
CA PHE A 201 22.77 9.65 9.61
C PHE A 201 22.00 10.00 8.34
N ARG A 202 22.43 9.47 7.22
CA ARG A 202 21.75 9.57 5.93
C ARG A 202 21.46 8.18 5.41
N ILE A 203 20.36 8.04 4.71
CA ILE A 203 19.99 6.80 4.04
C ILE A 203 20.26 6.99 2.56
N ALA A 204 21.09 6.10 2.00
CA ALA A 204 21.33 6.03 0.57
C ALA A 204 20.45 4.93 -0.03
N ILE A 205 19.63 5.30 -1.00
CA ILE A 205 18.80 4.37 -1.78
C ILE A 205 19.47 4.18 -3.12
N LEU A 206 19.94 2.95 -3.38
CA LEU A 206 20.63 2.59 -4.61
C LEU A 206 19.72 1.71 -5.46
N PHE A 207 19.34 2.21 -6.64
CA PHE A 207 18.56 1.43 -7.60
C PHE A 207 19.47 0.46 -8.34
N SER A 208 19.17 -0.83 -8.26
CA SER A 208 19.97 -1.90 -8.87
C SER A 208 19.83 -2.01 -10.41
N GLY A 209 18.91 -1.26 -11.01
CA GLY A 209 18.54 -1.41 -12.42
C GLY A 209 17.61 -2.60 -12.71
N LEU A 210 17.22 -3.38 -11.70
CA LEU A 210 16.30 -4.50 -11.85
C LEU A 210 14.87 -4.07 -11.50
N GLU A 211 13.98 -4.13 -12.48
CA GLU A 211 12.55 -3.99 -12.24
C GLU A 211 11.98 -5.31 -11.72
N ARG A 212 11.24 -5.24 -10.62
CA ARG A 212 10.55 -6.40 -10.02
C ARG A 212 9.06 -6.13 -9.94
N SER A 213 8.27 -7.09 -10.40
CA SER A 213 6.86 -7.21 -10.06
C SER A 213 6.71 -8.26 -8.97
N LEU A 214 6.17 -7.91 -7.80
CA LEU A 214 5.90 -8.86 -6.71
C LEU A 214 4.93 -9.96 -7.17
N ALA A 215 3.93 -9.60 -7.97
CA ALA A 215 2.96 -10.55 -8.51
C ALA A 215 3.59 -11.66 -9.38
N ASN A 216 4.75 -11.38 -10.01
CA ASN A 216 5.50 -12.34 -10.83
C ASN A 216 6.73 -12.88 -10.09
N SER A 217 6.93 -12.53 -8.83
CA SER A 217 8.05 -13.00 -8.01
C SER A 217 7.70 -14.32 -7.31
N LYS A 218 8.72 -14.99 -6.75
CA LYS A 218 8.54 -16.17 -5.90
C LYS A 218 8.05 -15.80 -4.48
N TYR A 219 7.51 -14.60 -4.26
CA TYR A 219 7.12 -14.13 -2.92
C TYR A 219 6.06 -15.03 -2.28
N ASN A 220 4.96 -15.29 -2.99
CA ASN A 220 3.90 -16.19 -2.50
C ASN A 220 4.44 -17.60 -2.23
N LEU A 221 5.30 -18.14 -3.13
CA LEU A 221 5.94 -19.43 -2.93
C LEU A 221 6.78 -19.45 -1.64
N ARG A 222 7.55 -18.41 -1.35
CA ARG A 222 8.32 -18.31 -0.10
C ARG A 222 7.45 -18.30 1.14
N GLN A 223 6.29 -17.67 1.07
CA GLN A 223 5.32 -17.71 2.16
C GLN A 223 4.79 -19.13 2.38
N ASP A 224 4.44 -19.83 1.30
CA ASP A 224 3.93 -21.20 1.39
C ASP A 224 5.00 -22.16 1.95
N GLU A 225 6.26 -21.99 1.54
CA GLU A 225 7.40 -22.73 2.11
C GLU A 225 7.56 -22.45 3.61
N CYS A 226 7.43 -21.19 4.06
CA CYS A 226 7.49 -20.85 5.48
C CYS A 226 6.34 -21.49 6.28
N LYS A 227 5.11 -21.46 5.73
CA LYS A 227 3.95 -22.12 6.35
C LYS A 227 4.15 -23.62 6.45
N ALA A 228 4.60 -24.25 5.36
CA ALA A 228 4.86 -25.70 5.34
C ALA A 228 5.92 -26.10 6.39
N ALA A 229 7.00 -25.31 6.51
CA ALA A 229 8.03 -25.54 7.52
C ALA A 229 7.48 -25.37 8.94
N ALA A 230 6.71 -24.32 9.20
CA ALA A 230 6.09 -24.09 10.51
C ALA A 230 5.15 -25.25 10.89
N TYR A 231 4.31 -25.68 9.96
CA TYR A 231 3.41 -26.79 10.18
C TYR A 231 4.14 -28.11 10.44
N SER A 232 5.23 -28.37 9.72
CA SER A 232 6.05 -29.57 9.95
C SER A 232 6.69 -29.56 11.35
N LEU A 233 7.17 -28.41 11.81
CA LEU A 233 7.71 -28.26 13.16
C LEU A 233 6.65 -28.41 14.26
N MET A 234 5.45 -27.87 14.05
CA MET A 234 4.32 -28.04 14.95
C MET A 234 3.92 -29.52 15.06
N ALA A 235 3.77 -30.20 13.93
CA ALA A 235 3.45 -31.63 13.92
C ALA A 235 4.54 -32.45 14.65
N TYR A 236 5.81 -32.16 14.42
CA TYR A 236 6.92 -32.81 15.13
C TYR A 236 6.89 -32.57 16.64
N ALA A 237 6.48 -31.36 17.06
CA ALA A 237 6.34 -31.00 18.46
C ALA A 237 5.03 -31.51 19.11
N GLY A 238 4.19 -32.25 18.40
CA GLY A 238 2.90 -32.72 18.89
C GLY A 238 1.88 -31.61 19.15
N MET A 239 2.04 -30.45 18.51
CA MET A 239 1.13 -29.32 18.62
C MET A 239 -0.07 -29.50 17.67
N ASP A 240 -1.28 -29.24 18.16
CA ASP A 240 -2.49 -29.31 17.34
C ASP A 240 -2.64 -28.05 16.47
N TYR A 241 -2.95 -28.26 15.20
CA TYR A 241 -3.23 -27.21 14.23
C TYR A 241 -4.38 -26.30 14.63
N ALA A 242 -5.42 -26.84 15.25
CA ALA A 242 -6.60 -26.10 15.67
C ALA A 242 -6.32 -25.05 16.78
N SER A 243 -5.26 -25.26 17.56
CA SER A 243 -4.88 -24.35 18.65
C SER A 243 -4.11 -23.12 18.19
N SER A 244 -3.67 -23.09 16.93
CA SER A 244 -2.90 -21.99 16.35
C SER A 244 -3.69 -21.09 15.40
N SER A 245 -5.00 -21.36 15.21
CA SER A 245 -5.87 -20.48 14.43
C SER A 245 -6.07 -19.17 15.18
N THR A 246 -5.29 -18.18 14.82
CA THR A 246 -5.49 -16.78 15.21
C THR A 246 -6.83 -16.30 14.68
N PRO A 247 -7.55 -15.44 15.43
CA PRO A 247 -8.76 -14.81 14.94
C PRO A 247 -8.45 -14.04 13.65
N GLY A 248 -9.30 -14.23 12.63
CA GLY A 248 -9.23 -13.57 11.34
C GLY A 248 -9.45 -12.07 11.38
#